data_0819d12124693f54e29b5d6040a215a5
#
_entry.id   0819d12124693f54e29b5d6040a215a5
#
_cell.length_a   1.000
_cell.length_b   1.000
_cell.length_c   1.000
_cell.angle_alpha   90.00
_cell.angle_beta   90.00
_cell.angle_gamma   90.00
#
_symmetry.space_group_name_H-M   'P 1'
#
loop_
_entity.id
_entity.type
_entity.pdbx_description
1 polymer ?
#
loop_
_entity_poly.entity_id
_entity_poly.type
_entity_poly.pdbx_seq_one_letter_code
_entity_poly.pdbx_strand_id
1 'polypeptide(L)'
;MELTEKRKTIIIVAILAVIALVSIFLVSGVASSEDSFTGTYSSLDAKRTTVTELMGVTAASSTAISLLPGDAGTPIADQLADLSGYFLFILAAICLEKWMVTISGLLAFRIIIPVSCGILIAARILKNESWKVIGIKLVCFALMLFAIVPASVLVTEKIDESYQASIQQTIEDTRNDNQQIQDTVGEEEDDSVIEKMFNKVKGGVNGQLEKFENTLNKITESIAVLIVTSCAIPIAVIIFFLWLVKLLTGVSIQIPYGRLKKPGKPGL
;
A
#
# COMPACT_ATOMS: atom_id res chain seq x y z
N MET A 1 38.28 30.30 31.16
CA MET A 1 36.87 29.86 30.96
C MET A 1 36.45 29.91 29.48
N GLU A 2 36.81 30.96 28.71
CA GLU A 2 36.48 31.07 27.26
C GLU A 2 37.12 30.00 26.36
N LEU A 3 38.37 29.61 26.63
CA LEU A 3 39.06 28.58 25.85
C LEU A 3 38.38 27.18 25.94
N THR A 4 37.76 26.86 27.07
CA THR A 4 37.04 25.59 27.28
C THR A 4 35.73 25.59 26.52
N GLU A 5 35.03 26.71 26.44
CA GLU A 5 33.76 26.83 25.69
C GLU A 5 34.02 26.79 24.17
N LYS A 6 35.09 27.46 23.69
CA LYS A 6 35.48 27.36 22.26
C LYS A 6 35.89 25.93 21.87
N ARG A 7 36.60 25.19 22.72
CA ARG A 7 36.96 23.78 22.50
C ARG A 7 35.70 22.91 22.44
N LYS A 8 34.75 23.05 23.34
CA LYS A 8 33.48 22.32 23.33
C LYS A 8 32.68 22.58 22.04
N THR A 9 32.61 23.83 21.59
CA THR A 9 31.93 24.20 20.35
C THR A 9 32.59 23.56 19.14
N ILE A 10 33.90 23.55 19.03
CA ILE A 10 34.65 22.91 17.93
C ILE A 10 34.40 21.39 17.92
N ILE A 11 34.41 20.74 19.08
CA ILE A 11 34.18 19.30 19.19
C ILE A 11 32.75 18.97 18.72
N ILE A 12 31.73 19.73 19.15
CA ILE A 12 30.34 19.51 18.78
C ILE A 12 30.15 19.71 17.25
N VAL A 13 30.73 20.76 16.68
CA VAL A 13 30.69 21.02 15.24
C VAL A 13 31.37 19.89 14.45
N ALA A 14 32.51 19.41 14.92
CA ALA A 14 33.19 18.28 14.28
C ALA A 14 32.33 17.00 14.33
N ILE A 15 31.71 16.72 15.46
CA ILE A 15 30.82 15.56 15.61
C ILE A 15 29.61 15.68 14.66
N LEU A 16 28.95 16.84 14.60
CA LEU A 16 27.82 17.07 13.70
C LEU A 16 28.21 16.96 12.22
N ALA A 17 29.40 17.44 11.85
CA ALA A 17 29.93 17.28 10.49
C ALA A 17 30.19 15.81 10.14
N VAL A 18 30.75 15.04 11.07
CA VAL A 18 30.97 13.59 10.90
C VAL A 18 29.62 12.88 10.76
N ILE A 19 28.64 13.18 11.60
CA ILE A 19 27.29 12.60 11.52
C ILE A 19 26.65 12.92 10.15
N ALA A 20 26.77 14.14 9.65
CA ALA A 20 26.25 14.51 8.33
C ALA A 20 26.91 13.70 7.21
N LEU A 21 28.26 13.54 7.24
CA LEU A 21 28.99 12.75 6.25
C LEU A 21 28.61 11.27 6.32
N VAL A 22 28.58 10.69 7.51
CA VAL A 22 28.15 9.28 7.73
C VAL A 22 26.73 9.09 7.26
N SER A 23 25.83 10.03 7.52
CA SER A 23 24.44 9.97 7.05
C SER A 23 24.35 9.93 5.53
N ILE A 24 25.13 10.76 4.81
CA ILE A 24 25.11 10.83 3.35
C ILE A 24 25.71 9.59 2.71
N PHE A 25 26.87 9.12 3.19
CA PHE A 25 27.65 8.11 2.49
C PHE A 25 27.35 6.67 2.95
N LEU A 26 27.14 6.46 4.26
CA LEU A 26 26.90 5.12 4.79
C LEU A 26 25.40 4.87 5.03
N VAL A 27 24.76 5.72 5.85
CA VAL A 27 23.40 5.45 6.31
C VAL A 27 22.39 5.57 5.18
N SER A 28 22.52 6.56 4.28
CA SER A 28 21.58 6.69 3.16
C SER A 28 21.59 5.49 2.22
N GLY A 29 22.77 4.87 1.98
CA GLY A 29 22.90 3.69 1.17
C GLY A 29 22.25 2.46 1.82
N VAL A 30 22.53 2.25 3.10
CA VAL A 30 21.92 1.16 3.89
C VAL A 30 20.42 1.38 4.07
N ALA A 31 20.00 2.57 4.45
CA ALA A 31 18.60 2.90 4.71
C ALA A 31 17.69 2.92 3.46
N SER A 32 18.25 2.85 2.27
CA SER A 32 17.51 2.74 1.00
C SER A 32 17.73 1.41 0.28
N SER A 33 18.52 0.49 0.86
CA SER A 33 18.80 -0.81 0.26
C SER A 33 17.68 -1.81 0.58
N GLU A 34 17.38 -2.70 -0.36
CA GLU A 34 16.42 -3.79 -0.18
C GLU A 34 16.86 -4.74 0.95
N ASP A 35 18.17 -4.93 1.14
CA ASP A 35 18.73 -5.79 2.19
C ASP A 35 18.35 -5.35 3.60
N SER A 36 18.21 -4.03 3.83
CA SER A 36 17.84 -3.49 5.15
C SER A 36 16.37 -3.65 5.50
N PHE A 37 15.52 -3.82 4.49
CA PHE A 37 14.06 -3.96 4.61
C PHE A 37 13.55 -5.25 4.00
N THR A 38 14.36 -6.33 4.05
CA THR A 38 14.03 -7.63 3.45
C THR A 38 12.65 -8.12 3.89
N GLY A 39 12.30 -7.98 5.19
CA GLY A 39 10.97 -8.33 5.71
C GLY A 39 9.87 -7.50 5.05
N THR A 40 10.03 -6.18 5.01
CA THR A 40 9.05 -5.27 4.40
C THR A 40 8.85 -5.54 2.91
N TYR A 41 9.94 -5.75 2.17
CA TYR A 41 9.88 -6.06 0.73
C TYR A 41 9.26 -7.42 0.48
N SER A 42 9.62 -8.45 1.28
CA SER A 42 9.04 -9.80 1.14
C SER A 42 7.54 -9.82 1.43
N SER A 43 7.06 -9.08 2.44
CA SER A 43 5.62 -8.95 2.73
C SER A 43 4.88 -8.27 1.57
N LEU A 44 5.43 -7.19 1.01
CA LEU A 44 4.84 -6.51 -0.14
C LEU A 44 4.83 -7.37 -1.40
N ASP A 45 5.89 -8.16 -1.64
CA ASP A 45 5.97 -9.09 -2.77
C ASP A 45 5.02 -10.28 -2.61
N ALA A 46 4.88 -10.83 -1.41
CA ALA A 46 3.89 -11.86 -1.11
C ALA A 46 2.47 -11.36 -1.37
N LYS A 47 2.15 -10.15 -0.88
CA LYS A 47 0.86 -9.50 -1.13
C LYS A 47 0.60 -9.27 -2.63
N ARG A 48 1.60 -8.79 -3.37
CA ARG A 48 1.51 -8.64 -4.82
C ARG A 48 1.20 -9.96 -5.52
N THR A 49 1.84 -11.04 -5.09
CA THR A 49 1.61 -12.38 -5.64
C THR A 49 0.17 -12.82 -5.40
N THR A 50 -0.33 -12.71 -4.17
CA THR A 50 -1.72 -13.03 -3.81
C THR A 50 -2.73 -12.24 -4.64
N VAL A 51 -2.52 -10.93 -4.82
CA VAL A 51 -3.38 -10.08 -5.66
C VAL A 51 -3.35 -10.52 -7.12
N THR A 52 -2.18 -10.87 -7.64
CA THR A 52 -2.03 -11.32 -9.03
C THR A 52 -2.70 -12.68 -9.24
N GLU A 53 -2.59 -13.60 -8.29
CA GLU A 53 -3.27 -14.90 -8.34
C GLU A 53 -4.79 -14.73 -8.29
N LEU A 54 -5.30 -13.92 -7.35
CA LEU A 54 -6.74 -13.64 -7.25
C LEU A 54 -7.27 -12.97 -8.53
N MET A 55 -6.54 -12.01 -9.10
CA MET A 55 -6.86 -11.41 -10.40
C MET A 55 -6.92 -12.46 -11.51
N GLY A 56 -5.95 -13.38 -11.55
CA GLY A 56 -5.88 -14.45 -12.56
C GLY A 56 -7.06 -15.41 -12.47
N VAL A 57 -7.42 -15.88 -11.28
CA VAL A 57 -8.57 -16.79 -11.11
C VAL A 57 -9.89 -16.07 -11.37
N THR A 58 -10.01 -14.79 -11.03
CA THR A 58 -11.19 -13.95 -11.32
C THR A 58 -11.40 -13.76 -12.81
N ALA A 59 -10.33 -13.46 -13.56
CA ALA A 59 -10.38 -13.35 -15.02
C ALA A 59 -10.73 -14.69 -15.69
N ALA A 60 -10.18 -15.80 -15.18
CA ALA A 60 -10.52 -17.13 -15.64
C ALA A 60 -12.00 -17.47 -15.37
N SER A 61 -12.55 -17.04 -14.22
CA SER A 61 -13.97 -17.19 -13.89
C SER A 61 -14.88 -16.43 -14.85
N SER A 62 -14.55 -15.18 -15.16
CA SER A 62 -15.30 -14.38 -16.14
C SER A 62 -15.35 -15.09 -17.49
N THR A 63 -14.21 -15.64 -17.94
CA THR A 63 -14.13 -16.40 -19.19
C THR A 63 -14.93 -17.69 -19.11
N ALA A 64 -14.79 -18.46 -18.03
CA ALA A 64 -15.48 -19.74 -17.87
C ALA A 64 -17.00 -19.57 -17.85
N ILE A 65 -17.52 -18.56 -17.15
CA ILE A 65 -18.96 -18.26 -17.11
C ILE A 65 -19.48 -17.82 -18.48
N SER A 66 -18.66 -17.09 -19.26
CA SER A 66 -19.04 -16.69 -20.63
C SER A 66 -19.18 -17.86 -21.60
N LEU A 67 -18.64 -19.04 -21.26
CA LEU A 67 -18.79 -20.25 -22.05
C LEU A 67 -20.10 -21.00 -21.76
N LEU A 68 -20.83 -20.64 -20.69
CA LEU A 68 -22.10 -21.26 -20.36
C LEU A 68 -23.18 -20.93 -21.43
N PRO A 69 -24.01 -21.89 -21.84
CA PRO A 69 -25.04 -21.64 -22.82
C PRO A 69 -26.15 -20.73 -22.26
N GLY A 70 -26.48 -19.68 -23.01
CA GLY A 70 -27.50 -18.70 -22.68
C GLY A 70 -26.92 -17.42 -22.00
N ASP A 71 -27.76 -16.38 -21.88
CA ASP A 71 -27.36 -15.07 -21.36
C ASP A 71 -27.34 -14.99 -19.82
N ALA A 72 -27.65 -16.07 -19.12
CA ALA A 72 -27.81 -16.06 -17.66
C ALA A 72 -26.50 -15.79 -16.90
N GLY A 73 -25.36 -16.19 -17.46
CA GLY A 73 -24.03 -15.97 -16.87
C GLY A 73 -23.42 -14.59 -17.17
N THR A 74 -23.88 -13.92 -18.22
CA THR A 74 -23.31 -12.65 -18.69
C THR A 74 -23.21 -11.58 -17.61
N PRO A 75 -24.23 -11.30 -16.77
CA PRO A 75 -24.12 -10.28 -15.72
C PRO A 75 -23.05 -10.59 -14.69
N ILE A 76 -22.83 -11.87 -14.36
CA ILE A 76 -21.79 -12.30 -13.41
C ILE A 76 -20.42 -12.20 -14.06
N ALA A 77 -20.28 -12.61 -15.33
CA ALA A 77 -19.04 -12.49 -16.09
C ALA A 77 -18.60 -11.03 -16.22
N ASP A 78 -19.52 -10.11 -16.50
CA ASP A 78 -19.26 -8.68 -16.59
C ASP A 78 -18.82 -8.12 -15.24
N GLN A 79 -19.48 -8.48 -14.14
CA GLN A 79 -19.08 -8.06 -12.81
C GLN A 79 -17.67 -8.55 -12.45
N LEU A 80 -17.34 -9.82 -12.77
CA LEU A 80 -15.99 -10.36 -12.55
C LEU A 80 -14.93 -9.62 -13.40
N ALA A 81 -15.27 -9.28 -14.64
CA ALA A 81 -14.37 -8.48 -15.49
C ALA A 81 -14.14 -7.08 -14.92
N ASP A 82 -15.18 -6.43 -14.40
CA ASP A 82 -15.09 -5.09 -13.79
C ASP A 82 -14.19 -5.09 -12.55
N LEU A 83 -14.10 -6.21 -11.81
CA LEU A 83 -13.20 -6.34 -10.67
C LEU A 83 -11.72 -6.18 -11.05
N SER A 84 -11.36 -6.40 -12.33
CA SER A 84 -9.99 -6.24 -12.82
C SER A 84 -9.42 -4.82 -12.58
N GLY A 85 -10.27 -3.80 -12.65
CA GLY A 85 -9.90 -2.43 -12.33
C GLY A 85 -9.45 -2.24 -10.88
N TYR A 86 -10.13 -2.90 -9.95
CA TYR A 86 -9.78 -2.84 -8.52
C TYR A 86 -8.45 -3.55 -8.24
N PHE A 87 -8.19 -4.69 -8.88
CA PHE A 87 -6.89 -5.38 -8.75
C PHE A 87 -5.73 -4.52 -9.25
N LEU A 88 -5.88 -3.86 -10.40
CA LEU A 88 -4.87 -2.96 -10.92
C LEU A 88 -4.61 -1.79 -9.97
N PHE A 89 -5.66 -1.25 -9.36
CA PHE A 89 -5.53 -0.19 -8.35
C PHE A 89 -4.75 -0.67 -7.12
N ILE A 90 -5.05 -1.88 -6.60
CA ILE A 90 -4.34 -2.47 -5.46
C ILE A 90 -2.87 -2.72 -5.82
N LEU A 91 -2.59 -3.27 -7.00
CA LEU A 91 -1.21 -3.50 -7.47
C LEU A 91 -0.43 -2.18 -7.59
N ALA A 92 -1.06 -1.12 -8.10
CA ALA A 92 -0.46 0.21 -8.15
C ALA A 92 -0.16 0.76 -6.76
N ALA A 93 -1.07 0.56 -5.78
CA ALA A 93 -0.86 0.96 -4.39
C ALA A 93 0.33 0.22 -3.75
N ILE A 94 0.45 -1.10 -3.95
CA ILE A 94 1.59 -1.89 -3.46
C ILE A 94 2.91 -1.43 -4.10
N CYS A 95 2.92 -1.14 -5.40
CA CYS A 95 4.09 -0.57 -6.07
C CYS A 95 4.47 0.80 -5.48
N LEU A 96 3.49 1.65 -5.20
CA LEU A 96 3.71 2.96 -4.57
C LEU A 96 4.30 2.80 -3.16
N GLU A 97 3.75 1.89 -2.34
CA GLU A 97 4.32 1.59 -1.02
C GLU A 97 5.79 1.17 -1.12
N LYS A 98 6.11 0.26 -2.04
CA LYS A 98 7.47 -0.21 -2.29
C LYS A 98 8.42 0.93 -2.65
N TRP A 99 7.99 1.86 -3.49
CA TRP A 99 8.76 3.07 -3.81
C TRP A 99 8.92 4.00 -2.61
N MET A 100 7.89 4.16 -1.80
CA MET A 100 7.94 5.01 -0.61
C MET A 100 8.95 4.50 0.42
N VAL A 101 9.15 3.18 0.57
CA VAL A 101 10.21 2.61 1.42
C VAL A 101 11.58 3.17 1.02
N THR A 102 11.93 3.04 -0.26
CA THR A 102 13.23 3.51 -0.78
C THR A 102 13.38 5.03 -0.69
N ILE A 103 12.36 5.77 -1.11
CA ILE A 103 12.40 7.25 -1.16
C ILE A 103 12.46 7.83 0.25
N SER A 104 11.74 7.28 1.24
CA SER A 104 11.74 7.77 2.61
C SER A 104 13.13 7.68 3.25
N GLY A 105 13.87 6.59 3.02
CA GLY A 105 15.24 6.41 3.48
C GLY A 105 16.20 7.43 2.83
N LEU A 106 16.14 7.57 1.51
CA LEU A 106 16.94 8.56 0.79
C LEU A 106 16.66 9.98 1.26
N LEU A 107 15.39 10.37 1.36
CA LEU A 107 15.00 11.71 1.75
C LEU A 107 15.43 12.04 3.17
N ALA A 108 15.21 11.12 4.11
CA ALA A 108 15.57 11.30 5.51
C ALA A 108 17.09 11.45 5.69
N PHE A 109 17.87 10.48 5.22
CA PHE A 109 19.31 10.41 5.55
C PHE A 109 20.22 11.17 4.59
N ARG A 110 19.84 11.32 3.32
CA ARG A 110 20.66 12.03 2.33
C ARG A 110 20.38 13.54 2.27
N ILE A 111 19.16 13.94 2.64
CA ILE A 111 18.75 15.35 2.53
C ILE A 111 18.48 15.96 3.90
N ILE A 112 17.49 15.45 4.64
CA ILE A 112 16.96 16.14 5.83
C ILE A 112 17.96 16.12 6.97
N ILE A 113 18.61 15.01 7.27
CA ILE A 113 19.60 14.92 8.37
C ILE A 113 20.82 15.81 8.11
N PRO A 114 21.47 15.81 6.94
CA PRO A 114 22.58 16.72 6.67
C PRO A 114 22.18 18.21 6.75
N VAL A 115 21.02 18.58 6.22
CA VAL A 115 20.49 19.95 6.34
C VAL A 115 20.26 20.31 7.81
N SER A 116 19.70 19.41 8.60
CA SER A 116 19.49 19.64 10.03
C SER A 116 20.81 19.80 10.80
N CYS A 117 21.83 18.99 10.47
CA CYS A 117 23.17 19.15 11.03
C CYS A 117 23.78 20.50 10.66
N GLY A 118 23.61 20.97 9.41
CA GLY A 118 24.02 22.29 8.98
C GLY A 118 23.36 23.40 9.77
N ILE A 119 22.06 23.33 10.02
CA ILE A 119 21.30 24.27 10.85
C ILE A 119 21.81 24.24 12.31
N LEU A 120 22.08 23.06 12.87
CA LEU A 120 22.61 22.91 14.22
C LEU A 120 24.02 23.50 14.35
N ILE A 121 24.87 23.32 13.35
CA ILE A 121 26.21 23.96 13.29
C ILE A 121 26.08 25.49 13.24
N ALA A 122 25.22 26.01 12.36
CA ALA A 122 24.96 27.44 12.27
C ALA A 122 24.41 27.99 13.60
N ALA A 123 23.48 27.28 14.25
CA ALA A 123 22.94 27.64 15.55
C ALA A 123 24.01 27.75 16.64
N ARG A 124 24.99 26.85 16.61
CA ARG A 124 26.14 26.88 17.56
C ARG A 124 27.08 28.03 17.30
N ILE A 125 27.38 28.33 16.04
CA ILE A 125 28.29 29.46 15.67
C ILE A 125 27.62 30.80 15.98
N LEU A 126 26.35 30.97 15.61
CA LEU A 126 25.57 32.19 15.79
C LEU A 126 25.02 32.34 17.22
N LYS A 127 25.19 31.33 18.09
CA LYS A 127 24.64 31.28 19.46
C LYS A 127 23.14 31.59 19.53
N ASN A 128 22.38 31.09 18.53
CA ASN A 128 20.95 31.33 18.41
C ASN A 128 20.17 30.08 18.83
N GLU A 129 19.48 30.13 19.98
CA GLU A 129 18.71 29.01 20.50
C GLU A 129 17.50 28.63 19.64
N SER A 130 16.91 29.59 18.92
CA SER A 130 15.78 29.32 18.01
C SER A 130 16.18 28.37 16.87
N TRP A 131 17.35 28.58 16.28
CA TRP A 131 17.90 27.74 15.21
C TRP A 131 18.25 26.33 15.72
N LYS A 132 18.70 26.22 16.96
CA LYS A 132 18.95 24.92 17.59
C LYS A 132 17.65 24.09 17.72
N VAL A 133 16.56 24.73 18.16
CA VAL A 133 15.25 24.07 18.27
C VAL A 133 14.76 23.60 16.90
N ILE A 134 14.92 24.42 15.85
CA ILE A 134 14.55 24.06 14.47
C ILE A 134 15.37 22.85 13.99
N GLY A 135 16.69 22.85 14.20
CA GLY A 135 17.55 21.75 13.81
C GLY A 135 17.16 20.43 14.48
N ILE A 136 16.90 20.43 15.79
CA ILE A 136 16.45 19.23 16.52
C ILE A 136 15.10 18.74 16.01
N LYS A 137 14.14 19.64 15.80
CA LYS A 137 12.82 19.29 15.23
C LYS A 137 12.95 18.64 13.87
N LEU A 138 13.87 19.12 13.03
CA LEU A 138 14.12 18.58 11.70
C LEU A 138 14.75 17.18 11.75
N VAL A 139 15.64 16.91 12.72
CA VAL A 139 16.15 15.54 12.96
C VAL A 139 15.02 14.60 13.37
N CYS A 140 14.18 15.01 14.33
CA CYS A 140 13.03 14.20 14.75
C CYS A 140 12.08 13.92 13.56
N PHE A 141 11.84 14.93 12.72
CA PHE A 141 11.03 14.77 11.52
C PHE A 141 11.63 13.75 10.54
N ALA A 142 12.95 13.82 10.30
CA ALA A 142 13.64 12.87 9.42
C ALA A 142 13.52 11.42 9.91
N LEU A 143 13.73 11.20 11.22
CA LEU A 143 13.62 9.87 11.82
C LEU A 143 12.18 9.33 11.75
N MET A 144 11.19 10.19 11.97
CA MET A 144 9.78 9.82 11.83
C MET A 144 9.42 9.49 10.38
N LEU A 145 9.88 10.31 9.42
CA LEU A 145 9.65 10.07 8.00
C LEU A 145 10.20 8.71 7.56
N PHE A 146 11.36 8.33 8.06
CA PHE A 146 11.97 7.04 7.80
C PHE A 146 11.19 5.88 8.43
N ALA A 147 10.70 6.05 9.67
CA ALA A 147 10.00 5.01 10.41
C ALA A 147 8.57 4.75 9.93
N ILE A 148 7.94 5.73 9.25
CA ILE A 148 6.52 5.70 8.89
C ILE A 148 6.18 4.54 7.96
N VAL A 149 7.01 4.28 6.95
CA VAL A 149 6.73 3.26 5.93
C VAL A 149 6.93 1.84 6.48
N PRO A 150 8.04 1.50 7.13
CA PRO A 150 8.18 0.20 7.78
C PRO A 150 7.08 -0.06 8.83
N ALA A 151 6.69 0.98 9.57
CA ALA A 151 5.64 0.85 10.58
C ALA A 151 4.27 0.57 9.92
N SER A 152 3.95 1.19 8.78
CA SER A 152 2.70 0.92 8.05
C SER A 152 2.64 -0.53 7.56
N VAL A 153 3.73 -1.04 7.00
CA VAL A 153 3.79 -2.43 6.50
C VAL A 153 3.64 -3.42 7.64
N LEU A 154 4.30 -3.20 8.79
CA LEU A 154 4.15 -4.07 9.97
C LEU A 154 2.71 -4.13 10.50
N VAL A 155 1.99 -2.99 10.49
CA VAL A 155 0.57 -2.98 10.88
C VAL A 155 -0.29 -3.74 9.88
N THR A 156 -0.04 -3.53 8.59
CA THR A 156 -0.75 -4.19 7.51
C THR A 156 -0.52 -5.70 7.53
N GLU A 157 0.72 -6.15 7.73
CA GLU A 157 1.10 -7.57 7.80
C GLU A 157 0.32 -8.33 8.87
N LYS A 158 0.14 -7.75 10.05
CA LYS A 158 -0.65 -8.35 11.13
C LYS A 158 -2.12 -8.56 10.77
N ILE A 159 -2.67 -7.69 9.95
CA ILE A 159 -4.05 -7.79 9.46
C ILE A 159 -4.12 -8.80 8.31
N ASP A 160 -3.18 -8.72 7.37
CA ASP A 160 -3.09 -9.66 6.24
C ASP A 160 -2.95 -11.11 6.71
N GLU A 161 -2.13 -11.40 7.73
CA GLU A 161 -2.01 -12.73 8.34
C GLU A 161 -3.38 -13.31 8.76
N SER A 162 -4.29 -12.45 9.26
CA SER A 162 -5.62 -12.88 9.71
C SER A 162 -6.56 -13.25 8.56
N TYR A 163 -6.37 -12.66 7.38
CA TYR A 163 -7.24 -12.88 6.21
C TYR A 163 -6.59 -13.75 5.14
N GLN A 164 -5.29 -14.02 5.22
CA GLN A 164 -4.55 -14.75 4.20
C GLN A 164 -5.13 -16.14 3.94
N ALA A 165 -5.50 -16.87 5.00
CA ALA A 165 -6.11 -18.19 4.86
C ALA A 165 -7.46 -18.13 4.10
N SER A 166 -8.29 -17.12 4.39
CA SER A 166 -9.57 -16.92 3.70
C SER A 166 -9.38 -16.54 2.22
N ILE A 167 -8.41 -15.68 1.92
CA ILE A 167 -8.10 -15.27 0.54
C ILE A 167 -7.54 -16.45 -0.26
N GLN A 168 -6.63 -17.25 0.32
CA GLN A 168 -6.09 -18.44 -0.32
C GLN A 168 -7.19 -19.50 -0.58
N GLN A 169 -8.08 -19.68 0.38
CA GLN A 169 -9.23 -20.56 0.16
C GLN A 169 -10.14 -20.05 -0.96
N THR A 170 -10.38 -18.75 -1.05
CA THR A 170 -11.14 -18.14 -2.15
C THR A 170 -10.48 -18.40 -3.50
N ILE A 171 -9.15 -18.27 -3.60
CA ILE A 171 -8.38 -18.55 -4.82
C ILE A 171 -8.54 -20.02 -5.22
N GLU A 172 -8.42 -20.94 -4.25
CA GLU A 172 -8.50 -22.38 -4.50
C GLU A 172 -9.92 -22.81 -4.88
N ASP A 173 -10.94 -22.34 -4.15
CA ASP A 173 -12.35 -22.59 -4.46
C ASP A 173 -12.67 -22.09 -5.88
N THR A 174 -12.26 -20.87 -6.22
CA THR A 174 -12.47 -20.26 -7.53
C THR A 174 -11.78 -21.05 -8.66
N ARG A 175 -10.57 -21.52 -8.41
CA ARG A 175 -9.82 -22.34 -9.38
C ARG A 175 -10.52 -23.67 -9.64
N ASN A 176 -11.01 -24.33 -8.59
CA ASN A 176 -11.75 -25.57 -8.69
C ASN A 176 -13.08 -25.41 -9.45
N ASP A 177 -13.82 -24.32 -9.17
CA ASP A 177 -15.06 -24.00 -9.87
C ASP A 177 -14.81 -23.77 -11.37
N ASN A 178 -13.72 -23.05 -11.71
CA ASN A 178 -13.33 -22.81 -13.11
C ASN A 178 -12.98 -24.11 -13.85
N GLN A 179 -12.26 -25.05 -13.19
CA GLN A 179 -11.92 -26.34 -13.78
C GLN A 179 -13.17 -27.18 -14.02
N GLN A 180 -14.10 -27.19 -13.09
CA GLN A 180 -15.36 -27.93 -13.26
C GLN A 180 -16.17 -27.50 -14.50
N ILE A 181 -16.15 -26.17 -14.81
CA ILE A 181 -16.82 -25.68 -16.02
C ILE A 181 -16.05 -26.12 -17.27
N GLN A 182 -14.73 -25.93 -17.28
CA GLN A 182 -13.91 -26.29 -18.45
C GLN A 182 -14.03 -27.78 -18.77
N ASP A 183 -14.04 -28.65 -17.77
CA ASP A 183 -14.22 -30.08 -17.93
C ASP A 183 -15.63 -30.40 -18.46
N THR A 184 -16.65 -29.66 -18.02
CA THR A 184 -18.03 -29.84 -18.46
C THR A 184 -18.26 -29.36 -19.90
N VAL A 185 -17.58 -28.30 -20.32
CA VAL A 185 -17.72 -27.69 -21.67
C VAL A 185 -16.78 -28.36 -22.69
N GLY A 186 -15.66 -28.94 -22.24
CA GLY A 186 -14.60 -29.50 -23.09
C GLY A 186 -14.82 -30.91 -23.59
N GLU A 187 -15.81 -31.65 -23.06
CA GLU A 187 -16.01 -33.07 -23.41
C GLU A 187 -16.93 -33.31 -24.63
N GLU A 188 -17.28 -32.31 -25.47
CA GLU A 188 -18.35 -32.45 -26.44
C GLU A 188 -18.05 -32.02 -27.88
N GLU A 189 -17.87 -33.02 -28.72
CA GLU A 189 -18.03 -32.94 -30.19
C GLU A 189 -19.27 -33.75 -30.73
N ASP A 190 -20.28 -34.14 -29.92
CA ASP A 190 -21.38 -34.97 -30.40
C ASP A 190 -22.77 -34.32 -30.19
N ASP A 191 -23.43 -33.97 -31.31
CA ASP A 191 -24.72 -33.24 -31.38
C ASP A 191 -25.89 -33.95 -30.66
N SER A 192 -25.79 -35.26 -30.37
CA SER A 192 -26.84 -36.03 -29.70
C SER A 192 -26.83 -35.89 -28.16
N VAL A 193 -25.77 -35.32 -27.61
CA VAL A 193 -25.56 -35.08 -26.17
C VAL A 193 -26.12 -33.75 -25.75
N ILE A 194 -26.17 -32.76 -26.66
CA ILE A 194 -26.67 -31.42 -26.42
C ILE A 194 -28.11 -31.41 -25.92
N GLU A 195 -29.00 -32.24 -26.45
CA GLU A 195 -30.41 -32.28 -26.06
C GLU A 195 -30.63 -32.98 -24.69
N LYS A 196 -29.82 -33.97 -24.35
CA LYS A 196 -29.80 -34.59 -23.02
C LYS A 196 -29.18 -33.70 -21.95
N MET A 197 -28.18 -32.94 -22.33
CA MET A 197 -27.57 -31.92 -21.49
C MET A 197 -28.49 -30.73 -21.26
N PHE A 198 -29.19 -30.23 -22.26
CA PHE A 198 -30.12 -29.10 -22.10
C PHE A 198 -31.16 -29.35 -21.01
N ASN A 199 -31.61 -30.61 -20.85
CA ASN A 199 -32.54 -31.02 -19.79
C ASN A 199 -31.85 -31.26 -18.43
N LYS A 200 -30.58 -31.71 -18.41
CA LYS A 200 -29.76 -31.89 -17.21
C LYS A 200 -29.17 -30.58 -16.74
N VAL A 201 -28.89 -29.71 -17.68
CA VAL A 201 -28.32 -28.34 -17.51
C VAL A 201 -29.36 -27.35 -16.97
N LYS A 202 -30.65 -27.48 -17.27
CA LYS A 202 -31.69 -26.63 -16.65
C LYS A 202 -31.73 -26.71 -15.12
N GLY A 203 -31.40 -27.90 -14.55
CA GLY A 203 -31.20 -28.03 -13.09
C GLY A 203 -29.77 -27.68 -12.63
N GLY A 204 -28.76 -27.87 -13.53
CA GLY A 204 -27.36 -27.68 -13.23
C GLY A 204 -26.85 -26.23 -13.41
N VAL A 205 -27.36 -25.48 -14.40
CA VAL A 205 -26.97 -24.06 -14.63
C VAL A 205 -27.34 -23.17 -13.44
N ASN A 206 -28.54 -23.34 -12.89
CA ASN A 206 -28.94 -22.55 -11.72
C ASN A 206 -28.07 -22.87 -10.49
N GLY A 207 -27.69 -24.14 -10.30
CA GLY A 207 -26.78 -24.49 -9.20
C GLY A 207 -25.33 -24.03 -9.40
N GLN A 208 -24.88 -23.96 -10.65
CA GLN A 208 -23.56 -23.38 -10.97
C GLN A 208 -23.55 -21.87 -10.86
N LEU A 209 -24.59 -21.18 -11.34
CA LEU A 209 -24.73 -19.73 -11.19
C LEU A 209 -24.77 -19.33 -9.71
N GLU A 210 -25.51 -20.06 -8.86
CA GLU A 210 -25.50 -19.80 -7.41
C GLU A 210 -24.11 -19.97 -6.78
N LYS A 211 -23.34 -20.98 -7.21
CA LYS A 211 -21.94 -21.14 -6.78
C LYS A 211 -21.09 -19.95 -7.19
N PHE A 212 -21.21 -19.48 -8.44
CA PHE A 212 -20.45 -18.33 -8.91
C PHE A 212 -20.86 -17.01 -8.27
N GLU A 213 -22.13 -16.83 -7.94
CA GLU A 213 -22.59 -15.68 -7.14
C GLU A 213 -21.95 -15.70 -5.75
N ASN A 214 -21.86 -16.86 -5.11
CA ASN A 214 -21.15 -17.03 -3.84
C ASN A 214 -19.64 -16.76 -3.99
N THR A 215 -19.02 -17.24 -5.07
CA THR A 215 -17.61 -17.01 -5.37
C THR A 215 -17.35 -15.54 -5.65
N LEU A 216 -18.21 -14.86 -6.41
CA LEU A 216 -18.16 -13.42 -6.64
C LEU A 216 -18.19 -12.63 -5.32
N ASN A 217 -19.07 -13.01 -4.40
CA ASN A 217 -19.15 -12.39 -3.09
C ASN A 217 -17.86 -12.56 -2.28
N LYS A 218 -17.27 -13.78 -2.26
CA LYS A 218 -16.00 -14.05 -1.61
C LYS A 218 -14.84 -13.26 -2.23
N ILE A 219 -14.78 -13.17 -3.57
CA ILE A 219 -13.78 -12.38 -4.29
C ILE A 219 -13.94 -10.89 -3.92
N THR A 220 -15.16 -10.38 -3.91
CA THR A 220 -15.46 -8.99 -3.55
C THR A 220 -15.04 -8.68 -2.11
N GLU A 221 -15.29 -9.59 -1.17
CA GLU A 221 -14.84 -9.47 0.22
C GLU A 221 -13.30 -9.45 0.29
N SER A 222 -12.64 -10.34 -0.44
CA SER A 222 -11.17 -10.39 -0.52
C SER A 222 -10.59 -9.08 -1.09
N ILE A 223 -11.20 -8.52 -2.14
CA ILE A 223 -10.83 -7.21 -2.71
C ILE A 223 -11.01 -6.10 -1.67
N ALA A 224 -12.12 -6.09 -0.94
CA ALA A 224 -12.37 -5.08 0.08
C ALA A 224 -11.27 -5.10 1.17
N VAL A 225 -10.90 -6.28 1.66
CA VAL A 225 -9.79 -6.46 2.62
C VAL A 225 -8.48 -5.96 2.01
N LEU A 226 -8.16 -6.34 0.77
CA LEU A 226 -6.94 -5.93 0.09
C LEU A 226 -6.87 -4.41 -0.15
N ILE A 227 -7.99 -3.75 -0.46
CA ILE A 227 -8.06 -2.27 -0.57
C ILE A 227 -7.79 -1.63 0.79
N VAL A 228 -8.41 -2.12 1.84
CA VAL A 228 -8.21 -1.58 3.19
C VAL A 228 -6.76 -1.73 3.60
N THR A 229 -6.18 -2.91 3.45
CA THR A 229 -4.80 -3.19 3.87
C THR A 229 -3.74 -2.53 2.98
N SER A 230 -4.00 -2.34 1.68
CA SER A 230 -3.03 -1.73 0.75
C SER A 230 -3.18 -0.22 0.59
N CYS A 231 -4.32 0.36 0.96
CA CYS A 231 -4.58 1.79 0.76
C CYS A 231 -4.98 2.50 2.06
N ALA A 232 -6.02 2.03 2.75
CA ALA A 232 -6.58 2.76 3.88
C ALA A 232 -5.63 2.76 5.09
N ILE A 233 -5.02 1.62 5.41
CA ILE A 233 -4.10 1.51 6.56
C ILE A 233 -2.84 2.34 6.35
N PRO A 234 -2.10 2.25 5.23
CA PRO A 234 -0.94 3.12 4.98
C PRO A 234 -1.28 4.61 5.08
N ILE A 235 -2.41 5.03 4.52
CA ILE A 235 -2.88 6.43 4.63
C ILE A 235 -3.16 6.80 6.08
N ALA A 236 -3.84 5.95 6.84
CA ALA A 236 -4.12 6.19 8.26
C ALA A 236 -2.83 6.30 9.09
N VAL A 237 -1.85 5.43 8.82
CA VAL A 237 -0.53 5.48 9.47
C VAL A 237 0.19 6.77 9.12
N ILE A 238 0.20 7.21 7.86
CA ILE A 238 0.80 8.48 7.45
C ILE A 238 0.13 9.65 8.19
N ILE A 239 -1.19 9.70 8.24
CA ILE A 239 -1.94 10.75 8.95
C ILE A 239 -1.59 10.76 10.44
N PHE A 240 -1.55 9.59 11.06
CA PHE A 240 -1.18 9.44 12.48
C PHE A 240 0.24 9.96 12.74
N PHE A 241 1.22 9.61 11.91
CA PHE A 241 2.58 10.11 12.06
C PHE A 241 2.71 11.62 11.81
N LEU A 242 1.99 12.18 10.85
CA LEU A 242 1.93 13.62 10.63
C LEU A 242 1.33 14.35 11.84
N TRP A 243 0.30 13.76 12.45
CA TRP A 243 -0.26 14.27 13.70
C TRP A 243 0.78 14.21 14.85
N LEU A 244 1.50 13.08 14.96
CA LEU A 244 2.56 12.90 15.96
C LEU A 244 3.71 13.90 15.77
N VAL A 245 4.15 14.13 14.52
CA VAL A 245 5.13 15.16 14.17
C VAL A 245 4.64 16.53 14.61
N LYS A 246 3.39 16.89 14.31
CA LYS A 246 2.78 18.14 14.75
C LYS A 246 2.80 18.30 16.28
N LEU A 247 2.46 17.22 17.00
CA LEU A 247 2.46 17.22 18.47
C LEU A 247 3.88 17.46 19.04
N LEU A 248 4.89 16.75 18.51
CA LEU A 248 6.26 16.82 19.01
C LEU A 248 6.99 18.10 18.58
N THR A 249 6.77 18.55 17.36
CA THR A 249 7.46 19.73 16.83
C THR A 249 6.75 21.04 17.18
N GLY A 250 5.47 21.00 17.57
CA GLY A 250 4.67 22.20 17.80
C GLY A 250 4.46 23.06 16.54
N VAL A 251 4.78 22.52 15.35
CA VAL A 251 4.55 23.18 14.07
C VAL A 251 3.10 22.97 13.68
N SER A 252 2.31 24.03 13.63
CA SER A 252 0.97 24.00 13.06
C SER A 252 1.09 23.97 11.53
N ILE A 253 0.93 22.80 10.92
CA ILE A 253 0.73 22.70 9.49
C ILE A 253 -0.67 23.26 9.22
N GLN A 254 -0.75 24.53 8.84
CA GLN A 254 -1.99 25.11 8.34
C GLN A 254 -2.18 24.55 6.93
N ILE A 255 -3.01 23.52 6.82
CA ILE A 255 -3.54 23.12 5.52
C ILE A 255 -4.38 24.29 5.03
N PRO A 256 -4.05 24.95 3.90
CA PRO A 256 -4.88 26.02 3.38
C PRO A 256 -6.17 25.38 2.85
N TYR A 257 -7.17 25.28 3.72
CA TYR A 257 -8.53 25.05 3.24
C TYR A 257 -8.87 26.28 2.38
N GLY A 258 -8.86 26.06 1.06
CA GLY A 258 -9.26 27.09 0.10
C GLY A 258 -10.53 27.74 0.60
N ARG A 259 -10.50 29.07 0.80
CA ARG A 259 -11.68 29.87 1.08
C ARG A 259 -12.68 29.61 -0.05
N LEU A 260 -13.67 28.75 0.20
CA LEU A 260 -14.85 28.70 -0.61
C LEU A 260 -15.48 30.09 -0.50
N LYS A 261 -15.28 30.89 -1.54
CA LYS A 261 -15.87 32.20 -1.72
C LYS A 261 -17.39 32.03 -1.62
N LYS A 262 -17.99 32.46 -0.54
CA LYS A 262 -19.46 32.49 -0.41
C LYS A 262 -19.99 33.23 -1.63
N PRO A 263 -20.99 32.67 -2.36
CA PRO A 263 -21.65 33.39 -3.43
C PRO A 263 -22.32 34.61 -2.84
N GLY A 264 -21.99 35.80 -3.38
CA GLY A 264 -22.57 37.05 -2.99
C GLY A 264 -24.07 36.99 -3.16
N LYS A 265 -24.83 37.46 -2.16
CA LYS A 265 -26.27 37.68 -2.26
C LYS A 265 -26.51 38.66 -3.40
N PRO A 266 -27.46 38.38 -4.33
CA PRO A 266 -27.94 39.39 -5.26
C PRO A 266 -28.65 40.48 -4.45
N GLY A 267 -28.15 41.72 -4.59
CA GLY A 267 -28.82 42.88 -4.04
C GLY A 267 -30.18 43.09 -4.70
N LEU A 268 -31.16 43.43 -3.88
CA LEU A 268 -32.44 44.04 -4.27
C LEU A 268 -32.20 45.44 -4.81
#